data_ea1cf032ae8b7a6d1be853017f559944
#
_entry.id   ea1cf032ae8b7a6d1be853017f559944
#
_cell.length_a   1.000
_cell.length_b   1.000
_cell.length_c   1.000
_cell.angle_alpha   90.00
_cell.angle_beta   90.00
_cell.angle_gamma   90.00
#
_symmetry.space_group_name_H-M   'P 1'
#
loop_
_entity.id
_entity.type
_entity.pdbx_description
1 polymer ?
#
loop_
_entity_poly.entity_id
_entity_poly.type
_entity_poly.pdbx_seq_one_letter_code
_entity_poly.pdbx_strand_id
1 'polypeptide(L)'
;MTMKQSTLHLTSILVPLLCAVSITTGRAQAQTQAQIQPKPECQAPGGVAGFVKWASGNDNTPVRLTGAGGLTFIGVGKIQKAGEQLLWNVSTQAGKTERVQTTARTANLANGTFMNYTGRDTLPQLRLYAYSTSSASGTRGTLNVGGMTKEKLPIKSLKNGMEEYVVYDRALTAAERMRVESALALRHGITLAHSYLNSKGKTIRNYYRLKAYNHRVAGIIGDATSKLYRTTGESSENEAVVKVSASSINEGASFLWGDNAKQLSFTSDKGNGKWMQRCWAATTTGQPAKQLTLTFDTRSIHQLQPLGKDECYYLAVDDSGTGKFPVGQIRYYKAQDSHTDSIVFAGIAADAGESIFTLRAAKDFFATVEIARPRCSTAQKGQLKVLFTGGTAPYNVTISLDGKACYSQSTSDSLISVSALQQGKYTIAAKDHTGKTLLNEIMISNADMADVPELQDVRFARGASRDYHLDTKGGYTCRWKSPKGRYLSGESVTLDEDGAYILELTNAEGCSTTRTLNVSTMAKDGFARHDVSPNPTTDGNVDVRVEMSESLPLEFRLYSPDGALLQKETRTADTYHATRCYLPMNGTYVLEMSSGESRQTVKLIRK
;
A
#
# COMPACT_ATOMS: atom_id res chain seq x y z
N MET A 1 -64.86 6.38 -33.50
CA MET A 1 -65.20 4.95 -33.23
C MET A 1 -64.54 4.66 -31.89
N THR A 2 -65.15 5.04 -30.84
CA THR A 2 -66.18 4.44 -29.97
C THR A 2 -65.86 3.04 -29.44
N MET A 3 -65.89 3.04 -28.11
CA MET A 3 -66.24 1.91 -27.20
C MET A 3 -65.11 1.06 -26.67
N LYS A 4 -65.09 0.62 -25.42
CA LYS A 4 -65.93 0.84 -24.19
C LYS A 4 -65.12 0.35 -22.95
N GLN A 5 -65.36 1.04 -21.87
CA GLN A 5 -65.04 0.58 -20.49
C GLN A 5 -65.78 -0.71 -20.12
N SER A 6 -65.19 -1.46 -19.17
CA SER A 6 -66.01 -2.19 -18.18
C SER A 6 -65.26 -2.34 -16.87
N THR A 7 -65.78 -1.64 -15.91
CA THR A 7 -65.61 -1.70 -14.45
C THR A 7 -66.33 -2.95 -13.91
N LEU A 8 -65.73 -3.65 -12.97
CA LEU A 8 -66.46 -4.56 -12.08
C LEU A 8 -66.14 -4.22 -10.62
N HIS A 9 -67.16 -3.69 -9.98
CA HIS A 9 -67.26 -3.62 -8.52
C HIS A 9 -67.62 -5.01 -7.95
N LEU A 10 -67.05 -5.36 -6.79
CA LEU A 10 -67.74 -6.26 -5.87
C LEU A 10 -67.58 -5.78 -4.42
N THR A 11 -68.71 -5.71 -3.84
CA THR A 11 -69.16 -5.10 -2.59
C THR A 11 -68.72 -5.86 -1.34
N SER A 12 -68.50 -5.07 -0.31
CA SER A 12 -68.41 -5.27 1.12
C SER A 12 -69.45 -6.20 1.74
N ILE A 13 -69.04 -6.95 2.78
CA ILE A 13 -69.92 -7.35 3.89
C ILE A 13 -69.20 -7.08 5.21
N LEU A 14 -69.72 -6.08 5.93
CA LEU A 14 -69.44 -5.80 7.36
C LEU A 14 -70.33 -6.68 8.20
N VAL A 15 -69.80 -7.31 9.22
CA VAL A 15 -70.60 -7.77 10.40
C VAL A 15 -69.91 -7.25 11.67
N PRO A 16 -70.59 -6.48 12.48
CA PRO A 16 -70.06 -6.06 13.77
C PRO A 16 -70.44 -7.04 14.87
N LEU A 17 -69.47 -7.40 15.72
CA LEU A 17 -69.78 -8.04 17.01
C LEU A 17 -69.23 -7.15 18.12
N LEU A 18 -70.17 -6.51 18.84
CA LEU A 18 -69.91 -5.87 20.14
C LEU A 18 -69.67 -6.95 21.18
N CYS A 19 -68.66 -6.80 22.01
CA CYS A 19 -68.67 -7.32 23.38
C CYS A 19 -67.87 -6.42 24.31
N ALA A 20 -68.56 -5.95 25.23
CA ALA A 20 -68.38 -5.38 26.57
C ALA A 20 -66.93 -5.10 27.08
N VAL A 21 -66.83 -3.84 27.52
CA VAL A 21 -65.77 -3.30 28.37
C VAL A 21 -65.86 -3.89 29.78
N SER A 22 -64.77 -4.44 30.26
CA SER A 22 -64.46 -4.61 31.69
C SER A 22 -63.12 -3.95 31.97
N ILE A 23 -63.14 -2.84 32.64
CA ILE A 23 -61.95 -2.13 33.13
C ILE A 23 -61.47 -2.87 34.39
N THR A 24 -60.35 -3.54 34.28
CA THR A 24 -59.53 -3.93 35.42
C THR A 24 -58.15 -3.31 35.29
N THR A 25 -57.84 -2.42 36.21
CA THR A 25 -56.53 -1.84 36.43
C THR A 25 -55.55 -2.96 36.82
N GLY A 26 -54.70 -3.38 35.85
CA GLY A 26 -53.62 -4.32 36.06
C GLY A 26 -52.33 -3.73 35.52
N ARG A 27 -51.36 -3.55 36.41
CA ARG A 27 -50.00 -3.11 36.12
C ARG A 27 -49.46 -3.87 34.92
N ALA A 28 -49.08 -3.14 33.87
CA ALA A 28 -48.27 -3.65 32.76
C ALA A 28 -46.88 -4.01 33.30
N GLN A 29 -46.63 -5.29 33.59
CA GLN A 29 -45.29 -5.83 33.64
C GLN A 29 -44.79 -5.90 32.19
N ALA A 30 -43.78 -5.09 31.90
CA ALA A 30 -42.99 -5.26 30.71
C ALA A 30 -42.34 -6.65 30.75
N GLN A 31 -42.90 -7.60 30.04
CA GLN A 31 -42.18 -8.83 29.71
C GLN A 31 -41.05 -8.45 28.75
N THR A 32 -39.87 -8.27 29.31
CA THR A 32 -38.63 -8.33 28.58
C THR A 32 -38.61 -9.68 27.86
N GLN A 33 -38.80 -9.70 26.56
CA GLN A 33 -38.46 -10.86 25.74
C GLN A 33 -36.97 -11.15 25.98
N ALA A 34 -36.69 -12.10 26.86
CA ALA A 34 -35.39 -12.71 26.95
C ALA A 34 -35.09 -13.26 25.55
N GLN A 35 -34.20 -12.63 24.83
CA GLN A 35 -33.59 -13.22 23.64
C GLN A 35 -33.04 -14.57 24.09
N ILE A 36 -33.64 -15.63 23.59
CA ILE A 36 -33.12 -16.99 23.75
C ILE A 36 -31.77 -16.96 23.04
N GLN A 37 -30.71 -16.76 23.81
CA GLN A 37 -29.37 -16.99 23.28
C GLN A 37 -29.31 -18.46 22.88
N PRO A 38 -28.99 -18.81 21.65
CA PRO A 38 -28.81 -20.19 21.26
C PRO A 38 -27.81 -20.82 22.23
N LYS A 39 -28.15 -21.98 22.75
CA LYS A 39 -27.27 -22.81 23.60
C LYS A 39 -25.89 -22.81 22.98
N PRO A 40 -24.81 -22.50 23.69
CA PRO A 40 -23.50 -22.39 23.10
C PRO A 40 -23.16 -23.73 22.45
N GLU A 41 -23.17 -23.76 21.11
CA GLU A 41 -22.51 -24.83 20.36
C GLU A 41 -21.09 -24.96 20.93
N CYS A 42 -20.60 -26.20 21.03
CA CYS A 42 -19.30 -26.50 21.61
C CYS A 42 -18.24 -25.55 21.05
N GLN A 43 -17.80 -24.61 21.88
CA GLN A 43 -16.77 -23.63 21.46
C GLN A 43 -15.47 -24.36 21.20
N ALA A 44 -14.97 -24.27 19.97
CA ALA A 44 -13.75 -24.95 19.52
C ALA A 44 -12.97 -24.05 18.57
N PRO A 45 -11.63 -24.13 18.52
CA PRO A 45 -10.84 -23.38 17.57
C PRO A 45 -11.30 -23.63 16.14
N GLY A 46 -11.62 -22.56 15.39
CA GLY A 46 -12.19 -22.68 14.04
C GLY A 46 -13.55 -23.40 13.97
N GLY A 47 -14.26 -23.57 15.10
CA GLY A 47 -15.48 -24.35 15.20
C GLY A 47 -15.27 -25.85 14.93
N VAL A 48 -14.05 -26.36 15.09
CA VAL A 48 -13.71 -27.78 14.87
C VAL A 48 -13.70 -28.52 16.20
N ALA A 49 -14.76 -29.27 16.45
CA ALA A 49 -14.93 -30.06 17.67
C ALA A 49 -14.01 -31.30 17.72
N GLY A 50 -13.96 -31.96 18.87
CA GLY A 50 -13.23 -33.23 19.05
C GLY A 50 -11.73 -33.03 19.30
N PHE A 51 -11.30 -31.85 19.76
CA PHE A 51 -9.94 -31.69 20.28
C PHE A 51 -9.79 -32.41 21.63
N VAL A 52 -8.61 -32.96 21.86
CA VAL A 52 -8.25 -33.62 23.16
C VAL A 52 -7.59 -32.62 24.10
N LYS A 53 -7.03 -31.55 23.60
CA LYS A 53 -6.47 -30.45 24.37
C LYS A 53 -6.58 -29.15 23.59
N TRP A 54 -7.00 -28.09 24.27
CA TRP A 54 -6.88 -26.70 23.84
C TRP A 54 -6.41 -25.88 25.01
N ALA A 55 -5.25 -25.29 24.91
CA ALA A 55 -4.58 -24.62 26.00
C ALA A 55 -3.94 -23.32 25.55
N SER A 56 -3.85 -22.36 26.46
CA SER A 56 -3.15 -21.08 26.29
C SER A 56 -2.14 -20.89 27.42
N GLY A 57 -1.06 -20.15 27.12
CA GLY A 57 0.04 -19.94 28.05
C GLY A 57 0.86 -21.20 28.30
N ASN A 58 1.53 -21.25 29.45
CA ASN A 58 2.50 -22.30 29.80
C ASN A 58 1.85 -23.61 30.30
N ASP A 59 0.66 -23.97 29.86
CA ASP A 59 0.07 -25.25 30.19
C ASP A 59 0.79 -26.39 29.47
N ASN A 60 1.77 -26.97 30.11
CA ASN A 60 2.59 -28.09 29.63
C ASN A 60 2.07 -29.46 30.10
N THR A 61 0.82 -29.57 30.56
CA THR A 61 0.23 -30.84 30.99
C THR A 61 0.27 -31.84 29.83
N PRO A 62 0.86 -33.02 30.02
CA PRO A 62 0.95 -34.04 28.96
C PRO A 62 -0.41 -34.48 28.46
N VAL A 63 -0.53 -34.76 27.19
CA VAL A 63 -1.74 -35.21 26.51
C VAL A 63 -1.62 -36.68 26.13
N ARG A 64 -2.54 -37.52 26.59
CA ARG A 64 -2.59 -38.93 26.20
C ARG A 64 -3.26 -39.06 24.82
N LEU A 65 -2.59 -39.70 23.89
CA LEU A 65 -3.06 -39.97 22.54
C LEU A 65 -3.36 -41.48 22.39
N THR A 66 -4.48 -41.81 21.78
CA THR A 66 -4.87 -43.19 21.48
C THR A 66 -4.22 -43.72 20.21
N GLY A 67 -3.89 -42.80 19.30
CA GLY A 67 -3.29 -43.09 18.00
C GLY A 67 -4.24 -43.73 17.00
N ALA A 68 -5.52 -43.77 17.27
CA ALA A 68 -6.48 -44.50 16.43
C ALA A 68 -6.76 -43.80 15.09
N GLY A 69 -6.64 -42.48 15.02
CA GLY A 69 -7.02 -41.68 13.85
C GLY A 69 -5.91 -40.74 13.35
N GLY A 70 -4.66 -40.96 13.77
CA GLY A 70 -3.57 -40.04 13.47
C GLY A 70 -3.41 -38.94 14.53
N LEU A 71 -2.85 -37.80 14.13
CA LEU A 71 -2.57 -36.66 15.02
C LEU A 71 -2.66 -35.36 14.25
N THR A 72 -3.29 -34.37 14.82
CA THR A 72 -3.11 -32.97 14.40
C THR A 72 -2.71 -32.11 15.60
N PHE A 73 -1.62 -31.36 15.42
CA PHE A 73 -1.16 -30.34 16.36
C PHE A 73 -1.13 -28.99 15.62
N ILE A 74 -1.74 -27.97 16.19
CA ILE A 74 -1.66 -26.60 15.70
C ILE A 74 -1.39 -25.68 16.88
N GLY A 75 -0.34 -24.85 16.81
CA GLY A 75 0.02 -23.99 17.92
C GLY A 75 0.78 -22.75 17.52
N VAL A 76 0.75 -21.75 18.39
CA VAL A 76 1.46 -20.48 18.27
C VAL A 76 2.57 -20.43 19.30
N GLY A 77 3.81 -20.23 18.86
CA GLY A 77 4.98 -20.11 19.71
C GLY A 77 5.71 -18.80 19.47
N LYS A 78 6.24 -18.19 20.54
CA LYS A 78 7.06 -16.98 20.47
C LYS A 78 8.54 -17.33 20.41
N ILE A 79 9.12 -17.16 19.22
CA ILE A 79 10.56 -17.40 19.03
C ILE A 79 11.32 -16.15 19.47
N GLN A 80 12.21 -16.29 20.44
CA GLN A 80 12.99 -15.19 21.01
C GLN A 80 14.46 -15.18 20.56
N LYS A 81 15.00 -16.34 20.16
CA LYS A 81 16.39 -16.51 19.75
C LYS A 81 16.48 -17.40 18.51
N ALA A 82 17.48 -17.16 17.69
CA ALA A 82 17.83 -18.06 16.60
C ALA A 82 18.28 -19.43 17.16
N GLY A 83 18.08 -20.47 16.37
CA GLY A 83 18.45 -21.85 16.69
C GLY A 83 17.26 -22.77 16.83
N GLU A 84 17.54 -24.05 16.92
CA GLU A 84 16.54 -25.10 17.04
C GLU A 84 15.93 -25.13 18.44
N GLN A 85 14.62 -25.17 18.49
CA GLN A 85 13.85 -25.29 19.73
C GLN A 85 12.79 -26.37 19.56
N LEU A 86 12.58 -27.16 20.61
CA LEU A 86 11.59 -28.22 20.60
C LEU A 86 10.19 -27.63 20.75
N LEU A 87 9.29 -27.93 19.80
CA LEU A 87 7.88 -27.54 19.86
C LEU A 87 7.07 -28.55 20.69
N TRP A 88 7.22 -29.82 20.34
CA TRP A 88 6.56 -30.93 21.02
C TRP A 88 7.22 -32.26 20.69
N ASN A 89 6.94 -33.25 21.52
CA ASN A 89 7.31 -34.64 21.26
C ASN A 89 6.21 -35.61 21.66
N VAL A 90 6.22 -36.80 21.09
CA VAL A 90 5.37 -37.91 21.48
C VAL A 90 6.24 -39.01 22.00
N SER A 91 6.11 -39.38 23.29
CA SER A 91 6.76 -40.56 23.89
C SER A 91 5.83 -41.76 23.74
N THR A 92 6.20 -42.73 22.93
CA THR A 92 5.42 -43.96 22.69
C THR A 92 5.67 -45.01 23.77
N GLN A 93 4.74 -45.97 23.92
CA GLN A 93 4.89 -47.10 24.85
C GLN A 93 6.10 -48.00 24.49
N ALA A 94 6.56 -47.97 23.24
CA ALA A 94 7.72 -48.73 22.77
C ALA A 94 9.07 -48.02 23.02
N GLY A 95 9.08 -46.93 23.80
CA GLY A 95 10.29 -46.17 24.13
C GLY A 95 10.84 -45.30 22.98
N LYS A 96 10.15 -45.21 21.86
CA LYS A 96 10.51 -44.29 20.76
C LYS A 96 9.97 -42.89 21.04
N THR A 97 10.79 -41.87 20.83
CA THR A 97 10.39 -40.46 20.95
C THR A 97 10.46 -39.80 19.60
N GLU A 98 9.30 -39.33 19.12
CA GLU A 98 9.19 -38.56 17.91
C GLU A 98 9.11 -37.06 18.25
N ARG A 99 9.78 -36.21 17.48
CA ARG A 99 9.95 -34.77 17.80
C ARG A 99 9.66 -33.89 16.62
N VAL A 100 9.17 -32.68 16.92
CA VAL A 100 9.06 -31.57 15.94
C VAL A 100 9.73 -30.31 16.51
N GLN A 101 10.56 -29.69 15.69
CA GLN A 101 11.39 -28.54 16.03
C GLN A 101 11.00 -27.30 15.25
N THR A 102 11.37 -26.12 15.74
CA THR A 102 11.06 -24.83 15.12
C THR A 102 11.65 -24.64 13.73
N THR A 103 12.77 -25.31 13.43
CA THR A 103 13.46 -25.24 12.13
C THR A 103 13.00 -26.30 11.14
N ALA A 104 12.15 -27.24 11.57
CA ALA A 104 11.66 -28.29 10.70
C ALA A 104 10.81 -27.69 9.57
N ARG A 105 11.25 -27.88 8.33
CA ARG A 105 10.46 -27.59 7.13
C ARG A 105 9.53 -28.76 6.79
N THR A 106 9.94 -29.96 7.13
CA THR A 106 9.16 -31.20 7.00
C THR A 106 9.37 -32.01 8.26
N ALA A 107 8.30 -32.44 8.90
CA ALA A 107 8.39 -33.40 9.99
C ALA A 107 8.30 -34.81 9.41
N ASN A 108 9.35 -35.63 9.56
CA ASN A 108 9.36 -37.04 9.14
C ASN A 108 8.57 -37.95 10.10
N LEU A 109 7.62 -37.41 10.83
CA LEU A 109 6.76 -38.13 11.72
C LEU A 109 5.63 -38.78 10.93
N ALA A 110 5.74 -40.04 10.65
CA ALA A 110 4.66 -40.84 10.10
C ALA A 110 3.96 -40.19 8.87
N ASN A 111 4.74 -39.70 7.91
CA ASN A 111 4.25 -39.06 6.68
C ASN A 111 3.31 -37.85 6.91
N GLY A 112 3.48 -37.12 8.02
CA GLY A 112 2.69 -35.93 8.31
C GLY A 112 3.10 -34.71 7.48
N THR A 113 2.17 -33.80 7.30
CA THR A 113 2.41 -32.49 6.72
C THR A 113 2.71 -31.48 7.83
N PHE A 114 3.81 -30.77 7.71
CA PHE A 114 4.19 -29.69 8.61
C PHE A 114 4.14 -28.35 7.89
N MET A 115 3.53 -27.38 8.52
CA MET A 115 3.46 -26.01 8.03
C MET A 115 3.95 -25.04 9.10
N ASN A 116 4.74 -24.05 8.67
CA ASN A 116 5.28 -23.00 9.50
C ASN A 116 4.92 -21.66 8.86
N TYR A 117 4.05 -20.91 9.50
CA TYR A 117 3.63 -19.59 9.04
C TYR A 117 4.42 -18.54 9.79
N THR A 118 5.22 -17.78 9.04
CA THR A 118 6.05 -16.72 9.59
C THR A 118 5.93 -15.48 8.71
N GLY A 119 5.86 -14.32 9.32
CA GLY A 119 6.31 -13.07 8.74
C GLY A 119 7.82 -13.09 8.53
N ARG A 120 8.56 -12.05 8.53
CA ARG A 120 10.02 -11.98 8.31
C ARG A 120 10.85 -12.56 9.47
N ASP A 121 12.12 -12.91 9.19
CA ASP A 121 13.05 -13.60 10.10
C ASP A 121 13.62 -12.78 11.27
N THR A 122 13.01 -11.66 11.64
CA THR A 122 13.46 -10.84 12.77
C THR A 122 12.87 -11.30 14.09
N LEU A 123 13.69 -11.46 15.11
CA LEU A 123 13.30 -11.93 16.44
C LEU A 123 13.18 -10.74 17.43
N PRO A 124 12.27 -10.79 18.39
CA PRO A 124 11.33 -11.89 18.72
C PRO A 124 10.10 -11.91 17.78
N GLN A 125 9.59 -13.11 17.47
CA GLN A 125 8.49 -13.29 16.52
C GLN A 125 7.51 -14.35 16.97
N LEU A 126 6.19 -14.11 16.76
CA LEU A 126 5.16 -15.13 16.85
C LEU A 126 5.12 -15.95 15.56
N ARG A 127 5.00 -17.27 15.70
CA ARG A 127 4.88 -18.21 14.58
C ARG A 127 3.76 -19.20 14.85
N LEU A 128 3.00 -19.51 13.82
CA LEU A 128 2.02 -20.57 13.85
C LEU A 128 2.61 -21.82 13.21
N TYR A 129 2.51 -22.93 13.92
CA TYR A 129 2.97 -24.24 13.49
C TYR A 129 1.79 -25.18 13.39
N ALA A 130 1.64 -25.86 12.27
CA ALA A 130 0.61 -26.86 12.06
C ALA A 130 1.26 -28.17 11.58
N TYR A 131 0.89 -29.26 12.21
CA TYR A 131 1.28 -30.61 11.82
C TYR A 131 0.06 -31.51 11.78
N SER A 132 -0.09 -32.31 10.73
CA SER A 132 -1.19 -33.29 10.62
C SER A 132 -0.72 -34.56 9.94
N THR A 133 -1.08 -35.71 10.49
CA THR A 133 -0.84 -37.03 9.91
C THR A 133 -2.04 -37.93 10.12
N SER A 134 -2.37 -38.76 9.12
CA SER A 134 -3.37 -39.81 9.22
C SER A 134 -2.79 -41.14 9.70
N SER A 135 -1.45 -41.25 9.78
CA SER A 135 -0.81 -42.48 10.23
C SER A 135 -0.99 -42.70 11.73
N ALA A 136 -1.48 -43.86 12.10
CA ALA A 136 -1.54 -44.31 13.49
C ALA A 136 -0.15 -44.71 14.07
N SER A 137 0.82 -44.95 13.18
CA SER A 137 2.17 -45.34 13.59
C SER A 137 2.90 -44.16 14.26
N GLY A 138 3.37 -44.36 15.47
CA GLY A 138 4.10 -43.34 16.24
C GLY A 138 3.23 -42.27 16.89
N THR A 139 1.91 -42.30 16.72
CA THR A 139 1.01 -41.30 17.32
C THR A 139 0.35 -41.78 18.62
N ARG A 140 0.45 -43.07 18.95
CA ARG A 140 -0.02 -43.60 20.25
C ARG A 140 0.98 -43.36 21.34
N GLY A 141 0.62 -42.63 22.38
CA GLY A 141 1.53 -42.35 23.49
C GLY A 141 1.17 -41.10 24.27
N THR A 142 2.18 -40.47 24.84
CA THR A 142 2.04 -39.22 25.58
C THR A 142 2.69 -38.07 24.81
N LEU A 143 1.89 -37.08 24.43
CA LEU A 143 2.38 -35.87 23.80
C LEU A 143 2.75 -34.85 24.87
N ASN A 144 3.98 -34.35 24.78
CA ASN A 144 4.50 -33.29 25.64
C ASN A 144 4.76 -32.05 24.78
N VAL A 145 4.19 -30.93 25.17
CA VAL A 145 4.32 -29.64 24.48
C VAL A 145 5.33 -28.76 25.21
N GLY A 146 6.17 -28.04 24.48
CA GLY A 146 7.15 -27.12 25.06
C GLY A 146 8.39 -27.80 25.68
N GLY A 147 8.56 -29.10 25.48
CA GLY A 147 9.84 -29.81 25.76
C GLY A 147 10.11 -30.19 27.20
N MET A 148 9.11 -30.33 28.03
CA MET A 148 9.24 -30.96 29.36
C MET A 148 9.28 -32.49 29.20
N THR A 149 10.45 -33.05 28.98
CA THR A 149 10.68 -34.50 29.03
C THR A 149 11.66 -34.84 30.13
N LYS A 150 11.49 -36.01 30.75
CA LYS A 150 12.47 -36.57 31.69
C LYS A 150 13.79 -36.94 30.97
N GLU A 151 13.80 -36.97 29.64
CA GLU A 151 14.97 -37.25 28.82
C GLU A 151 15.81 -35.99 28.61
N LYS A 152 17.12 -36.09 28.81
CA LYS A 152 18.10 -35.06 28.46
C LYS A 152 18.20 -34.95 26.92
N LEU A 153 17.35 -34.15 26.31
CA LEU A 153 17.43 -33.90 24.88
C LEU A 153 18.53 -32.85 24.59
N PRO A 154 19.31 -33.04 23.51
CA PRO A 154 20.34 -32.06 23.11
C PRO A 154 19.74 -30.73 22.65
N ILE A 155 18.44 -30.63 22.51
CA ILE A 155 17.70 -29.48 21.98
C ILE A 155 16.99 -28.76 23.13
N LYS A 156 17.16 -27.45 23.21
CA LYS A 156 16.51 -26.62 24.22
C LYS A 156 15.01 -26.50 23.95
N SER A 157 14.22 -26.56 25.01
CA SER A 157 12.80 -26.27 24.98
C SER A 157 12.55 -24.85 24.48
N LEU A 158 11.38 -24.63 23.85
CA LEU A 158 10.91 -23.29 23.52
C LEU A 158 10.78 -22.49 24.83
N LYS A 159 11.55 -21.40 24.94
CA LYS A 159 11.52 -20.55 26.13
C LYS A 159 10.12 -19.95 26.26
N ASN A 160 9.50 -20.07 27.43
CA ASN A 160 8.12 -19.67 27.75
C ASN A 160 7.02 -20.54 27.11
N GLY A 161 7.35 -21.70 26.50
CA GLY A 161 6.34 -22.63 25.95
C GLY A 161 5.59 -22.10 24.72
N MET A 162 4.40 -22.63 24.51
CA MET A 162 3.49 -22.19 23.45
C MET A 162 2.53 -21.12 24.00
N GLU A 163 2.30 -20.07 23.23
CA GLU A 163 1.30 -19.05 23.58
C GLU A 163 -0.13 -19.63 23.57
N GLU A 164 -0.42 -20.45 22.57
CA GLU A 164 -1.68 -21.19 22.44
C GLU A 164 -1.45 -22.42 21.56
N TYR A 165 -2.13 -23.54 21.89
CA TYR A 165 -2.11 -24.72 21.02
C TYR A 165 -3.38 -25.54 21.14
N VAL A 166 -3.67 -26.33 20.10
CA VAL A 166 -4.74 -27.30 20.06
C VAL A 166 -4.24 -28.63 19.51
N VAL A 167 -4.73 -29.72 20.10
CA VAL A 167 -4.36 -31.10 19.76
C VAL A 167 -5.61 -31.89 19.44
N TYR A 168 -5.59 -32.58 18.32
CA TYR A 168 -6.61 -33.55 17.92
C TYR A 168 -5.97 -34.94 17.82
N ASP A 169 -6.57 -35.93 18.45
CA ASP A 169 -6.14 -37.34 18.36
C ASP A 169 -6.72 -37.97 17.06
N ARG A 170 -6.64 -37.23 15.98
CA ARG A 170 -7.00 -37.60 14.62
C ARG A 170 -6.36 -36.66 13.60
N ALA A 171 -6.29 -37.10 12.36
CA ALA A 171 -6.01 -36.18 11.25
C ALA A 171 -7.21 -35.28 11.02
N LEU A 172 -6.96 -33.97 10.91
CA LEU A 172 -7.95 -33.01 10.40
C LEU A 172 -7.93 -33.03 8.87
N THR A 173 -9.11 -32.85 8.28
CA THR A 173 -9.20 -32.53 6.85
C THR A 173 -8.53 -31.17 6.57
N ALA A 174 -8.17 -30.92 5.33
CA ALA A 174 -7.57 -29.62 4.94
C ALA A 174 -8.47 -28.44 5.31
N ALA A 175 -9.79 -28.56 5.11
CA ALA A 175 -10.75 -27.52 5.44
C ALA A 175 -10.86 -27.28 6.96
N GLU A 176 -10.89 -28.34 7.76
CA GLU A 176 -10.89 -28.22 9.23
C GLU A 176 -9.60 -27.55 9.72
N ARG A 177 -8.44 -27.99 9.20
CA ARG A 177 -7.14 -27.41 9.54
C ARG A 177 -7.10 -25.92 9.21
N MET A 178 -7.50 -25.53 8.00
CA MET A 178 -7.54 -24.11 7.61
C MET A 178 -8.44 -23.26 8.53
N ARG A 179 -9.56 -23.81 9.00
CA ARG A 179 -10.44 -23.12 9.95
C ARG A 179 -9.74 -22.88 11.29
N VAL A 180 -9.06 -23.89 11.83
CA VAL A 180 -8.32 -23.79 13.10
C VAL A 180 -7.14 -22.83 12.95
N GLU A 181 -6.37 -22.96 11.88
CA GLU A 181 -5.25 -22.07 11.57
C GLU A 181 -5.73 -20.61 11.44
N SER A 182 -6.86 -20.38 10.76
CA SER A 182 -7.44 -19.04 10.63
C SER A 182 -7.83 -18.43 11.97
N ALA A 183 -8.45 -19.22 12.86
CA ALA A 183 -8.86 -18.74 14.17
C ALA A 183 -7.64 -18.36 15.05
N LEU A 184 -6.61 -19.20 15.08
CA LEU A 184 -5.38 -18.92 15.83
C LEU A 184 -4.61 -17.76 15.22
N ALA A 185 -4.47 -17.71 13.89
CA ALA A 185 -3.78 -16.64 13.20
C ALA A 185 -4.43 -15.27 13.45
N LEU A 186 -5.76 -15.16 13.36
CA LEU A 186 -6.48 -13.93 13.66
C LEU A 186 -6.37 -13.53 15.12
N ARG A 187 -6.36 -14.50 16.04
CA ARG A 187 -6.20 -14.23 17.48
C ARG A 187 -4.84 -13.64 17.80
N HIS A 188 -3.81 -14.07 17.10
CA HIS A 188 -2.43 -13.68 17.37
C HIS A 188 -1.84 -12.71 16.32
N GLY A 189 -2.61 -12.27 15.32
CA GLY A 189 -2.16 -11.33 14.31
C GLY A 189 -1.05 -11.89 13.39
N ILE A 190 -1.17 -13.16 12.99
CA ILE A 190 -0.18 -13.88 12.17
C ILE A 190 -0.71 -14.03 10.74
N THR A 191 0.13 -13.79 9.75
CA THR A 191 -0.21 -13.96 8.34
C THR A 191 -0.14 -15.42 7.92
N LEU A 192 -1.18 -15.92 7.24
CA LEU A 192 -1.25 -17.24 6.65
C LEU A 192 -0.89 -17.25 5.16
N ALA A 193 -0.39 -18.36 4.67
CA ALA A 193 -0.13 -18.60 3.24
C ALA A 193 -1.33 -19.24 2.50
N HIS A 194 -2.52 -19.09 3.04
CA HIS A 194 -3.79 -19.52 2.44
C HIS A 194 -4.93 -18.60 2.84
N SER A 195 -6.12 -18.81 2.28
CA SER A 195 -7.32 -18.03 2.59
C SER A 195 -7.76 -18.23 4.04
N TYR A 196 -8.26 -17.16 4.66
CA TYR A 196 -8.86 -17.22 6.00
C TYR A 196 -10.31 -17.69 5.92
N LEU A 197 -10.65 -18.63 6.78
CA LEU A 197 -12.00 -19.19 6.90
C LEU A 197 -12.58 -18.88 8.27
N ASN A 198 -13.90 -18.65 8.35
CA ASN A 198 -14.61 -18.62 9.62
C ASN A 198 -14.96 -20.04 10.10
N SER A 199 -15.58 -20.17 11.29
CA SER A 199 -16.01 -21.46 11.86
C SER A 199 -16.97 -22.26 11.00
N LYS A 200 -17.70 -21.61 10.10
CA LYS A 200 -18.63 -22.25 9.15
C LYS A 200 -17.95 -22.68 7.85
N GLY A 201 -16.63 -22.49 7.71
CA GLY A 201 -15.86 -22.80 6.50
C GLY A 201 -16.02 -21.78 5.37
N LYS A 202 -16.70 -20.65 5.60
CA LYS A 202 -16.82 -19.58 4.61
C LYS A 202 -15.51 -18.79 4.55
N THR A 203 -15.02 -18.52 3.33
CA THR A 203 -13.86 -17.63 3.12
C THR A 203 -14.21 -16.20 3.53
N ILE A 204 -13.43 -15.65 4.46
CA ILE A 204 -13.54 -14.27 4.96
C ILE A 204 -12.42 -13.37 4.43
N ARG A 205 -11.33 -13.96 3.90
CA ARG A 205 -10.30 -13.27 3.13
C ARG A 205 -9.66 -14.25 2.14
N ASN A 206 -9.69 -13.90 0.86
CA ASN A 206 -9.18 -14.77 -0.19
C ASN A 206 -7.69 -14.45 -0.46
N TYR A 207 -6.81 -15.41 -0.17
CA TYR A 207 -5.36 -15.29 -0.34
C TYR A 207 -4.96 -15.04 -1.80
N TYR A 208 -5.55 -15.78 -2.74
CA TYR A 208 -5.15 -15.73 -4.16
C TYR A 208 -5.60 -14.44 -4.83
N ARG A 209 -6.81 -13.99 -4.51
CA ARG A 209 -7.36 -12.74 -5.05
C ARG A 209 -6.59 -11.51 -4.53
N LEU A 210 -6.16 -11.53 -3.26
CA LEU A 210 -5.44 -10.44 -2.62
C LEU A 210 -3.94 -10.72 -2.49
N LYS A 211 -3.36 -11.51 -3.41
CA LYS A 211 -1.96 -11.97 -3.35
C LYS A 211 -0.94 -10.83 -3.12
N ALA A 212 -1.17 -9.67 -3.72
CA ALA A 212 -0.32 -8.50 -3.55
C ALA A 212 -0.41 -7.85 -2.15
N TYR A 213 -1.41 -8.22 -1.34
CA TYR A 213 -1.71 -7.62 -0.03
C TYR A 213 -1.72 -8.65 1.10
N ASN A 214 -0.94 -9.72 0.97
CA ASN A 214 -0.87 -10.80 1.96
C ASN A 214 0.33 -10.64 2.89
N HIS A 215 0.54 -9.42 3.42
CA HIS A 215 1.56 -9.14 4.41
C HIS A 215 0.90 -8.51 5.63
N ARG A 216 1.37 -8.85 6.83
CA ARG A 216 0.91 -8.31 8.11
C ARG A 216 -0.61 -8.33 8.25
N VAL A 217 -1.19 -9.50 7.93
CA VAL A 217 -2.65 -9.66 7.97
C VAL A 217 -3.14 -9.66 9.41
N ALA A 218 -4.19 -8.88 9.64
CA ALA A 218 -4.90 -8.83 10.91
C ALA A 218 -6.40 -8.63 10.69
N GLY A 219 -7.20 -8.69 11.75
CA GLY A 219 -8.64 -8.51 11.63
C GLY A 219 -9.35 -8.32 12.94
N ILE A 220 -10.55 -7.74 12.84
CA ILE A 220 -11.60 -7.81 13.84
C ILE A 220 -12.69 -8.76 13.34
N ILE A 221 -13.28 -9.54 14.24
CA ILE A 221 -14.20 -10.62 13.87
C ILE A 221 -15.12 -11.00 15.03
N GLY A 222 -16.39 -11.28 14.72
CA GLY A 222 -17.36 -11.92 15.62
C GLY A 222 -17.61 -13.36 15.15
N ASP A 223 -16.99 -14.34 15.83
CA ASP A 223 -17.18 -15.78 15.59
C ASP A 223 -17.18 -16.51 16.94
N ALA A 224 -18.33 -16.54 17.58
CA ALA A 224 -18.51 -17.12 18.92
C ALA A 224 -18.19 -18.62 18.93
N THR A 225 -18.50 -19.35 17.86
CA THR A 225 -18.22 -20.77 17.72
C THR A 225 -16.70 -21.05 17.79
N SER A 226 -15.87 -20.16 17.24
CA SER A 226 -14.41 -20.22 17.37
C SER A 226 -13.88 -19.66 18.69
N LYS A 227 -14.74 -19.18 19.59
CA LYS A 227 -14.35 -18.36 20.75
C LYS A 227 -13.49 -17.18 20.32
N LEU A 228 -13.81 -16.59 19.18
CA LEU A 228 -13.07 -15.51 18.55
C LEU A 228 -14.00 -14.29 18.41
N TYR A 229 -14.02 -13.46 19.43
CA TYR A 229 -14.76 -12.21 19.45
C TYR A 229 -13.77 -11.06 19.68
N ARG A 230 -13.39 -10.40 18.59
CA ARG A 230 -12.35 -9.37 18.61
C ARG A 230 -12.87 -8.07 18.04
N THR A 231 -12.99 -7.07 18.89
CA THR A 231 -13.33 -5.68 18.51
C THR A 231 -12.09 -4.84 18.22
N THR A 232 -10.89 -5.36 18.50
CA THR A 232 -9.62 -4.70 18.21
C THR A 232 -8.67 -5.70 17.54
N GLY A 233 -8.02 -5.30 16.47
CA GLY A 233 -7.05 -6.11 15.74
C GLY A 233 -5.80 -5.31 15.38
N GLU A 234 -4.67 -6.00 15.36
CA GLU A 234 -3.38 -5.55 14.88
C GLU A 234 -2.54 -6.77 14.51
N SER A 235 -1.60 -6.63 13.59
CA SER A 235 -0.66 -7.71 13.26
C SER A 235 0.49 -7.72 14.27
N SER A 236 0.94 -8.92 14.63
CA SER A 236 2.11 -9.12 15.49
C SER A 236 3.44 -9.07 14.72
N GLU A 237 3.38 -8.87 13.42
CA GLU A 237 4.56 -8.86 12.55
C GLU A 237 5.24 -7.49 12.55
N ASN A 238 6.55 -7.51 12.28
CA ASN A 238 7.34 -6.28 12.21
C ASN A 238 6.81 -5.31 11.15
N GLU A 239 6.98 -4.01 11.39
CA GLU A 239 6.46 -2.93 10.55
C GLU A 239 4.93 -2.94 10.39
N ALA A 240 4.21 -3.63 11.27
CA ALA A 240 2.78 -3.46 11.38
C ALA A 240 2.48 -2.09 12.00
N VAL A 241 1.79 -1.25 11.26
CA VAL A 241 1.50 0.13 11.68
C VAL A 241 0.01 0.40 11.83
N VAL A 242 -0.84 -0.53 11.39
CA VAL A 242 -2.30 -0.35 11.38
C VAL A 242 -2.94 -1.16 12.50
N LYS A 243 -3.68 -0.46 13.34
CA LYS A 243 -4.60 -1.01 14.33
C LYS A 243 -6.02 -0.58 13.99
N VAL A 244 -6.95 -1.52 14.03
CA VAL A 244 -8.38 -1.25 13.82
C VAL A 244 -9.15 -1.59 15.07
N SER A 245 -10.10 -0.74 15.43
CA SER A 245 -11.01 -0.98 16.55
C SER A 245 -12.45 -0.60 16.22
N ALA A 246 -13.38 -1.26 16.91
CA ALA A 246 -14.81 -0.98 16.88
C ALA A 246 -15.37 -1.07 18.29
N SER A 247 -16.43 -0.34 18.58
CA SER A 247 -17.11 -0.41 19.89
C SER A 247 -17.78 -1.78 20.15
N SER A 248 -18.19 -2.44 19.07
CA SER A 248 -18.78 -3.78 19.09
C SER A 248 -18.56 -4.45 17.75
N ILE A 249 -18.74 -5.76 17.67
CA ILE A 249 -18.73 -6.50 16.42
C ILE A 249 -19.90 -7.47 16.36
N ASN A 250 -20.55 -7.56 15.20
CA ASN A 250 -21.68 -8.45 15.00
C ASN A 250 -21.20 -9.89 14.79
N GLU A 251 -21.99 -10.88 15.26
CA GLU A 251 -21.70 -12.29 15.02
C GLU A 251 -21.72 -12.64 13.55
N GLY A 252 -20.74 -13.41 13.09
CA GLY A 252 -20.56 -13.82 11.70
C GLY A 252 -19.98 -12.75 10.80
N ALA A 253 -19.68 -11.56 11.33
CA ALA A 253 -19.09 -10.47 10.56
C ALA A 253 -17.59 -10.32 10.85
N SER A 254 -16.86 -9.75 9.87
CA SER A 254 -15.42 -9.50 10.01
C SER A 254 -14.95 -8.35 9.14
N PHE A 255 -13.85 -7.71 9.59
CA PHE A 255 -13.05 -6.77 8.81
C PHE A 255 -11.58 -7.20 8.92
N LEU A 256 -11.02 -7.76 7.85
CA LEU A 256 -9.64 -8.23 7.78
C LEU A 256 -8.86 -7.38 6.79
N TRP A 257 -7.63 -7.02 7.13
CA TRP A 257 -6.75 -6.27 6.23
C TRP A 257 -5.35 -6.88 6.17
N GLY A 258 -4.62 -6.55 5.14
CA GLY A 258 -3.21 -6.86 4.96
C GLY A 258 -2.63 -5.90 3.93
N ASP A 259 -1.32 -5.75 3.89
CA ASP A 259 -0.65 -4.74 3.09
C ASP A 259 0.19 -5.31 1.93
N ASN A 260 0.63 -4.40 1.04
CA ASN A 260 1.40 -4.72 -0.16
C ASN A 260 2.93 -4.74 0.05
N ALA A 261 3.41 -4.71 1.28
CA ALA A 261 4.83 -4.69 1.66
C ALA A 261 5.68 -3.56 1.04
N LYS A 262 5.08 -2.57 0.42
CA LYS A 262 5.82 -1.40 -0.05
C LYS A 262 6.34 -0.57 1.13
N GLN A 263 7.21 0.39 0.85
CA GLN A 263 7.80 1.24 1.87
C GLN A 263 6.76 2.12 2.57
N LEU A 264 7.01 2.41 3.85
CA LEU A 264 6.24 3.36 4.65
C LEU A 264 6.75 4.80 4.40
N SER A 265 6.82 5.19 3.14
CA SER A 265 7.28 6.51 2.71
C SER A 265 6.27 7.13 1.76
N PHE A 266 6.30 8.45 1.66
CA PHE A 266 5.39 9.21 0.82
C PHE A 266 6.04 9.58 -0.51
N THR A 267 5.25 9.54 -1.59
CA THR A 267 5.63 10.06 -2.92
C THR A 267 4.73 11.24 -3.26
N SER A 268 5.31 12.25 -3.88
CA SER A 268 4.53 13.41 -4.36
C SER A 268 3.67 13.00 -5.55
N ASP A 269 2.40 13.34 -5.50
CA ASP A 269 1.54 13.39 -6.68
C ASP A 269 1.69 14.78 -7.33
N LYS A 270 1.81 14.85 -8.66
CA LYS A 270 1.99 16.11 -9.38
C LYS A 270 0.81 17.05 -9.07
N GLY A 271 1.00 17.94 -8.08
CA GLY A 271 0.09 19.03 -7.75
C GLY A 271 -0.89 18.81 -6.58
N ASN A 272 -1.07 17.59 -6.02
CA ASN A 272 -2.21 17.30 -5.13
C ASN A 272 -1.90 16.61 -3.81
N GLY A 273 -0.70 16.79 -3.26
CA GLY A 273 -0.34 16.19 -1.98
C GLY A 273 0.60 15.00 -2.14
N LYS A 274 0.77 14.27 -1.06
CA LYS A 274 1.73 13.17 -0.98
C LYS A 274 1.02 11.91 -0.54
N TRP A 275 1.27 10.81 -1.24
CA TRP A 275 0.66 9.51 -1.01
C TRP A 275 1.64 8.53 -0.40
N MET A 276 1.22 7.80 0.62
CA MET A 276 2.02 6.70 1.14
C MET A 276 2.05 5.56 0.12
N GLN A 277 3.23 4.98 -0.10
CA GLN A 277 3.41 3.90 -1.06
C GLN A 277 2.79 2.58 -0.58
N ARG A 278 2.80 2.35 0.76
CA ARG A 278 2.13 1.18 1.34
C ARG A 278 0.64 1.38 1.33
N CYS A 279 -0.04 0.40 0.72
CA CYS A 279 -1.50 0.32 0.72
C CYS A 279 -1.93 -0.96 1.42
N TRP A 280 -3.12 -0.93 1.99
CA TRP A 280 -3.77 -2.05 2.67
C TRP A 280 -5.04 -2.42 1.93
N ALA A 281 -5.23 -3.72 1.65
CA ALA A 281 -6.51 -4.23 1.16
C ALA A 281 -7.32 -4.78 2.31
N ALA A 282 -8.52 -4.27 2.49
CA ALA A 282 -9.50 -4.75 3.45
C ALA A 282 -10.51 -5.68 2.77
N THR A 283 -10.96 -6.68 3.52
CA THR A 283 -12.09 -7.54 3.17
C THR A 283 -13.11 -7.45 4.29
N THR A 284 -14.29 -6.98 3.99
CA THR A 284 -15.41 -6.88 4.93
C THR A 284 -16.45 -7.93 4.61
N THR A 285 -16.83 -8.74 5.59
CA THR A 285 -17.94 -9.69 5.48
C THR A 285 -19.00 -9.38 6.52
N GLY A 286 -20.26 -9.43 6.12
CA GLY A 286 -21.36 -8.98 6.98
C GLY A 286 -21.30 -7.47 7.25
N GLN A 287 -21.84 -7.05 8.38
CA GLN A 287 -21.72 -5.68 8.89
C GLN A 287 -20.99 -5.75 10.23
N PRO A 288 -19.65 -5.62 10.25
CA PRO A 288 -18.87 -5.81 11.47
C PRO A 288 -19.23 -4.80 12.56
N ALA A 289 -19.38 -3.53 12.19
CA ALA A 289 -19.77 -2.44 13.07
C ALA A 289 -20.39 -1.30 12.24
N LYS A 290 -21.07 -0.36 12.90
CA LYS A 290 -21.54 0.87 12.22
C LYS A 290 -20.36 1.72 11.77
N GLN A 291 -19.33 1.83 12.59
CA GLN A 291 -18.15 2.64 12.34
C GLN A 291 -16.90 1.97 12.92
N LEU A 292 -15.80 2.14 12.24
CA LEU A 292 -14.48 1.71 12.65
C LEU A 292 -13.60 2.91 13.00
N THR A 293 -12.61 2.65 13.87
CA THR A 293 -11.49 3.55 14.10
C THR A 293 -10.21 2.88 13.61
N LEU A 294 -9.48 3.54 12.71
CA LEU A 294 -8.17 3.14 12.26
C LEU A 294 -7.11 4.03 12.91
N THR A 295 -6.10 3.40 13.49
CA THR A 295 -4.95 4.09 14.09
C THR A 295 -3.68 3.62 13.39
N PHE A 296 -2.84 4.58 12.97
CA PHE A 296 -1.53 4.31 12.43
C PHE A 296 -0.47 4.64 13.49
N ASP A 297 0.37 3.67 13.84
CA ASP A 297 1.54 3.88 14.71
C ASP A 297 2.65 4.58 13.92
N THR A 298 2.92 5.84 14.26
CA THR A 298 3.90 6.66 13.55
C THR A 298 5.35 6.35 13.93
N ARG A 299 5.59 5.71 15.08
CA ARG A 299 6.94 5.34 15.56
C ARG A 299 7.62 4.36 14.60
N SER A 300 6.83 3.53 13.93
CA SER A 300 7.30 2.57 12.93
C SER A 300 7.42 3.17 11.52
N ILE A 301 7.00 4.42 11.33
CA ILE A 301 7.06 5.14 10.05
C ILE A 301 8.28 6.05 10.07
N HIS A 302 9.49 5.50 9.82
CA HIS A 302 10.75 6.23 9.90
C HIS A 302 10.86 7.47 8.99
N GLN A 303 10.02 7.57 7.97
CA GLN A 303 9.95 8.69 7.04
C GLN A 303 8.53 9.26 6.98
N LEU A 304 7.93 9.49 8.15
CA LEU A 304 6.65 10.17 8.20
C LEU A 304 6.79 11.54 7.54
N GLN A 305 5.91 11.83 6.59
CA GLN A 305 5.89 13.10 5.88
C GLN A 305 5.55 14.24 6.85
N PRO A 306 6.45 15.18 7.10
CA PRO A 306 6.12 16.37 7.86
C PRO A 306 5.00 17.13 7.17
N LEU A 307 4.01 17.57 7.95
CA LEU A 307 2.91 18.38 7.45
C LEU A 307 3.38 19.82 7.27
N GLY A 308 3.08 20.41 6.12
CA GLY A 308 3.22 21.82 5.86
C GLY A 308 2.13 22.64 6.57
N LYS A 309 2.22 23.96 6.45
CA LYS A 309 1.15 24.86 6.91
C LYS A 309 -0.14 24.51 6.16
N ASP A 310 -1.23 24.37 6.89
CA ASP A 310 -2.56 24.02 6.36
C ASP A 310 -2.67 22.61 5.74
N GLU A 311 -1.69 21.72 5.98
CA GLU A 311 -1.77 20.32 5.61
C GLU A 311 -2.25 19.44 6.77
N CYS A 312 -2.90 18.33 6.44
CA CYS A 312 -3.30 17.30 7.39
C CYS A 312 -3.24 15.91 6.74
N TYR A 313 -3.30 14.87 7.57
CA TYR A 313 -3.40 13.51 7.07
C TYR A 313 -4.85 13.15 6.76
N TYR A 314 -5.01 12.43 5.67
CA TYR A 314 -6.26 11.80 5.25
C TYR A 314 -6.06 10.30 5.10
N LEU A 315 -7.05 9.52 5.53
CA LEU A 315 -7.21 8.16 5.09
C LEU A 315 -7.99 8.19 3.77
N ALA A 316 -7.36 7.74 2.70
CA ALA A 316 -8.01 7.55 1.40
C ALA A 316 -8.47 6.09 1.29
N VAL A 317 -9.74 5.87 1.01
CA VAL A 317 -10.37 4.54 0.86
C VAL A 317 -10.91 4.42 -0.55
N ASP A 318 -10.37 3.48 -1.30
CA ASP A 318 -10.82 3.11 -2.65
C ASP A 318 -11.85 1.97 -2.55
N ASP A 319 -13.11 2.29 -2.72
CA ASP A 319 -14.22 1.34 -2.68
C ASP A 319 -14.32 0.49 -3.96
N SER A 320 -13.57 0.85 -5.02
CA SER A 320 -13.46 0.00 -6.21
C SER A 320 -12.60 -1.25 -5.97
N GLY A 321 -11.78 -1.26 -4.92
CA GLY A 321 -10.84 -2.34 -4.61
C GLY A 321 -9.70 -2.49 -5.64
N THR A 322 -9.51 -1.53 -6.54
CA THR A 322 -8.50 -1.60 -7.60
C THR A 322 -7.13 -1.06 -7.18
N GLY A 323 -7.07 -0.22 -6.14
CA GLY A 323 -5.88 0.52 -5.72
C GLY A 323 -5.52 1.69 -6.63
N LYS A 324 -6.43 2.08 -7.52
CA LYS A 324 -6.30 3.23 -8.43
C LYS A 324 -6.94 4.50 -7.88
N PHE A 325 -7.75 4.37 -6.84
CA PHE A 325 -8.45 5.47 -6.16
C PHE A 325 -9.28 6.34 -7.12
N PRO A 326 -10.20 5.75 -7.93
CA PRO A 326 -10.94 6.47 -8.94
C PRO A 326 -11.89 7.50 -8.32
N VAL A 327 -11.99 8.66 -8.95
CA VAL A 327 -12.91 9.73 -8.53
C VAL A 327 -14.36 9.23 -8.58
N GLY A 328 -15.10 9.44 -7.48
CA GLY A 328 -16.46 8.92 -7.31
C GLY A 328 -16.54 7.56 -6.62
N GLN A 329 -15.41 6.84 -6.46
CA GLN A 329 -15.31 5.61 -5.67
C GLN A 329 -14.22 5.72 -4.58
N ILE A 330 -13.72 6.92 -4.35
CA ILE A 330 -12.78 7.24 -3.27
C ILE A 330 -13.50 8.00 -2.17
N ARG A 331 -13.27 7.62 -0.92
CA ARG A 331 -13.69 8.34 0.27
C ARG A 331 -12.46 8.84 1.03
N TYR A 332 -12.57 10.04 1.58
CA TYR A 332 -11.53 10.61 2.42
C TYR A 332 -12.04 10.81 3.84
N TYR A 333 -11.23 10.40 4.81
CA TYR A 333 -11.46 10.67 6.23
C TYR A 333 -10.29 11.51 6.73
N LYS A 334 -10.58 12.70 7.25
CA LYS A 334 -9.56 13.56 7.85
C LYS A 334 -9.12 12.99 9.19
N ALA A 335 -7.83 13.03 9.48
CA ALA A 335 -7.32 12.66 10.80
C ALA A 335 -8.01 13.51 11.88
N GLN A 336 -8.52 12.85 12.91
CA GLN A 336 -9.11 13.53 14.06
C GLN A 336 -8.04 14.06 14.99
N ASP A 337 -6.98 13.28 15.13
CA ASP A 337 -5.85 13.59 15.97
C ASP A 337 -4.57 13.05 15.33
N SER A 338 -3.51 13.83 15.38
CA SER A 338 -2.17 13.44 14.95
C SER A 338 -1.22 13.70 16.11
N HIS A 339 -1.19 12.79 17.07
CA HIS A 339 -0.19 12.77 18.11
C HIS A 339 1.18 12.40 17.54
N THR A 340 2.24 12.66 18.28
CA THR A 340 3.61 12.29 17.89
C THR A 340 3.74 10.80 17.57
N ASP A 341 2.96 9.94 18.24
CA ASP A 341 3.05 8.47 18.14
C ASP A 341 1.94 7.81 17.32
N SER A 342 0.90 8.55 16.92
CA SER A 342 -0.23 7.97 16.17
C SER A 342 -1.01 8.97 15.34
N ILE A 343 -1.61 8.47 14.25
CA ILE A 343 -2.60 9.19 13.44
C ILE A 343 -3.91 8.42 13.54
N VAL A 344 -4.98 9.08 13.99
CA VAL A 344 -6.28 8.44 14.27
C VAL A 344 -7.34 8.91 13.28
N PHE A 345 -8.06 7.95 12.70
CA PHE A 345 -9.22 8.15 11.86
C PHE A 345 -10.42 7.42 12.47
N ALA A 346 -11.48 8.15 12.77
CA ALA A 346 -12.71 7.55 13.30
C ALA A 346 -13.90 7.75 12.35
N GLY A 347 -15.00 7.07 12.63
CA GLY A 347 -16.20 7.17 11.83
C GLY A 347 -16.12 6.51 10.46
N ILE A 348 -15.21 5.55 10.28
CA ILE A 348 -15.00 4.90 8.99
C ILE A 348 -16.11 3.88 8.77
N ALA A 349 -16.86 4.02 7.67
CA ALA A 349 -17.86 3.04 7.27
C ALA A 349 -17.17 1.78 6.74
N ALA A 350 -17.63 0.60 7.20
CA ALA A 350 -17.15 -0.71 6.78
C ALA A 350 -18.24 -1.41 5.95
N ASP A 351 -18.36 -1.02 4.68
CA ASP A 351 -19.28 -1.65 3.75
C ASP A 351 -18.77 -3.04 3.36
N ALA A 352 -19.71 -3.98 3.09
CA ALA A 352 -19.33 -5.33 2.68
C ALA A 352 -18.61 -5.32 1.34
N GLY A 353 -17.56 -6.12 1.22
CA GLY A 353 -16.75 -6.22 0.01
C GLY A 353 -15.26 -6.02 0.25
N GLU A 354 -14.57 -5.66 -0.80
CA GLU A 354 -13.14 -5.35 -0.76
C GLU A 354 -12.92 -3.86 -1.01
N SER A 355 -12.04 -3.26 -0.23
CA SER A 355 -11.58 -1.88 -0.40
C SER A 355 -10.08 -1.81 -0.21
N ILE A 356 -9.45 -0.77 -0.79
CA ILE A 356 -8.03 -0.52 -0.58
C ILE A 356 -7.88 0.85 0.08
N PHE A 357 -7.02 0.95 1.09
CA PHE A 357 -6.80 2.21 1.76
C PHE A 357 -5.32 2.54 1.92
N THR A 358 -5.02 3.83 2.03
CA THR A 358 -3.68 4.35 2.28
C THR A 358 -3.73 5.72 2.95
N LEU A 359 -2.59 6.22 3.40
CA LEU A 359 -2.45 7.58 3.92
C LEU A 359 -2.13 8.58 2.81
N ARG A 360 -2.72 9.75 2.92
CA ARG A 360 -2.42 10.92 2.11
C ARG A 360 -2.15 12.13 3.00
N ALA A 361 -1.09 12.88 2.73
CA ALA A 361 -0.86 14.21 3.31
C ALA A 361 -1.26 15.26 2.26
N ALA A 362 -2.19 16.12 2.59
CA ALA A 362 -2.71 17.14 1.68
C ALA A 362 -3.19 18.37 2.45
N LYS A 363 -3.42 19.47 1.73
CA LYS A 363 -4.04 20.69 2.28
C LYS A 363 -5.43 20.37 2.81
N ASP A 364 -5.92 21.21 3.73
CA ASP A 364 -7.26 21.06 4.31
C ASP A 364 -8.40 21.26 3.28
N PHE A 365 -8.11 21.90 2.16
CA PHE A 365 -8.99 21.98 1.00
C PHE A 365 -8.20 21.61 -0.26
N PHE A 366 -8.56 20.51 -0.92
CA PHE A 366 -7.91 20.01 -2.12
C PHE A 366 -8.90 19.36 -3.09
N ALA A 367 -8.45 19.11 -4.33
CA ALA A 367 -9.20 18.37 -5.32
C ALA A 367 -8.48 17.08 -5.72
N THR A 368 -9.24 16.02 -5.96
CA THR A 368 -8.78 14.82 -6.64
C THR A 368 -9.36 14.81 -8.04
N VAL A 369 -8.53 14.56 -9.05
CA VAL A 369 -8.96 14.66 -10.45
C VAL A 369 -8.83 13.31 -11.16
N GLU A 370 -9.78 13.01 -12.04
CA GLU A 370 -9.77 11.89 -12.96
C GLU A 370 -9.98 12.41 -14.37
N ILE A 371 -9.11 12.02 -15.28
CA ILE A 371 -9.09 12.52 -16.65
C ILE A 371 -9.41 11.38 -17.61
N ALA A 372 -10.52 11.49 -18.34
CA ALA A 372 -10.74 10.74 -19.56
C ALA A 372 -10.16 11.56 -20.72
N ARG A 373 -9.06 11.09 -21.29
CA ARG A 373 -8.32 11.82 -22.33
C ARG A 373 -9.07 11.85 -23.63
N PRO A 374 -9.02 12.97 -24.38
CA PRO A 374 -9.59 13.03 -25.73
C PRO A 374 -8.86 12.05 -26.66
N ARG A 375 -9.56 11.56 -27.67
CA ARG A 375 -9.02 10.70 -28.74
C ARG A 375 -9.28 11.35 -30.07
N CYS A 376 -8.25 11.62 -30.85
CA CYS A 376 -8.42 12.21 -32.17
C CYS A 376 -8.86 11.16 -33.20
N SER A 377 -8.42 9.89 -33.09
CA SER A 377 -8.81 8.79 -33.96
C SER A 377 -10.32 8.55 -34.00
N THR A 378 -11.02 8.81 -32.89
CA THR A 378 -12.48 8.66 -32.78
C THR A 378 -13.23 9.99 -32.63
N ALA A 379 -12.56 11.13 -32.74
CA ALA A 379 -13.07 12.47 -32.46
C ALA A 379 -13.69 12.61 -31.03
N GLN A 380 -13.32 11.70 -30.11
CA GLN A 380 -13.82 11.71 -28.74
C GLN A 380 -13.22 12.89 -27.98
N LYS A 381 -14.08 13.71 -27.39
CA LYS A 381 -13.65 14.79 -26.49
C LYS A 381 -13.28 14.25 -25.11
N GLY A 382 -12.38 14.98 -24.43
CA GLY A 382 -11.99 14.66 -23.07
C GLY A 382 -13.06 14.96 -22.04
N GLN A 383 -12.92 14.33 -20.88
CA GLN A 383 -13.75 14.60 -19.70
C GLN A 383 -12.86 14.71 -18.47
N LEU A 384 -13.22 15.61 -17.57
CA LEU A 384 -12.58 15.82 -16.28
C LEU A 384 -13.62 15.62 -15.19
N LYS A 385 -13.33 14.74 -14.24
CA LYS A 385 -14.05 14.66 -12.97
C LYS A 385 -13.19 15.26 -11.88
N VAL A 386 -13.77 16.10 -11.05
CA VAL A 386 -13.10 16.78 -9.93
C VAL A 386 -13.87 16.52 -8.66
N LEU A 387 -13.22 15.88 -7.68
CA LEU A 387 -13.76 15.67 -6.34
C LEU A 387 -13.09 16.65 -5.38
N PHE A 388 -13.85 17.58 -4.84
CA PHE A 388 -13.42 18.47 -3.77
C PHE A 388 -13.46 17.73 -2.43
N THR A 389 -12.40 17.87 -1.65
CA THR A 389 -12.28 17.28 -0.31
C THR A 389 -11.86 18.36 0.68
N GLY A 390 -12.52 18.38 1.83
CA GLY A 390 -12.40 19.48 2.79
C GLY A 390 -13.09 20.75 2.26
N GLY A 391 -12.83 21.89 2.92
CA GLY A 391 -13.55 23.11 2.63
C GLY A 391 -15.04 23.06 3.03
N THR A 392 -15.76 24.13 2.77
CA THR A 392 -17.19 24.28 3.09
C THR A 392 -17.96 24.70 1.84
N ALA A 393 -18.96 23.94 1.45
CA ALA A 393 -19.84 24.28 0.32
C ALA A 393 -20.65 25.58 0.63
N PRO A 394 -21.09 26.36 -0.40
CA PRO A 394 -20.84 26.15 -1.82
C PRO A 394 -19.40 26.47 -2.26
N TYR A 395 -18.99 25.82 -3.35
CA TYR A 395 -17.69 26.03 -4.00
C TYR A 395 -17.87 26.87 -5.26
N ASN A 396 -17.10 27.95 -5.38
CA ASN A 396 -16.99 28.72 -6.62
C ASN A 396 -15.82 28.16 -7.43
N VAL A 397 -16.13 27.51 -8.54
CA VAL A 397 -15.16 26.75 -9.34
C VAL A 397 -14.98 27.42 -10.69
N THR A 398 -13.73 27.63 -11.10
CA THR A 398 -13.35 28.06 -12.44
C THR A 398 -12.30 27.11 -13.02
N ILE A 399 -12.56 26.59 -14.21
CA ILE A 399 -11.57 25.79 -14.96
C ILE A 399 -11.22 26.58 -16.21
N SER A 400 -9.91 26.75 -16.43
CA SER A 400 -9.39 27.51 -17.56
C SER A 400 -8.46 26.62 -18.42
N LEU A 401 -8.54 26.76 -19.74
CA LEU A 401 -7.60 26.21 -20.70
C LEU A 401 -6.66 27.31 -21.14
N ASP A 402 -5.36 27.15 -20.94
CA ASP A 402 -4.33 28.15 -21.29
C ASP A 402 -4.67 29.57 -20.83
N GLY A 403 -5.20 29.68 -19.60
CA GLY A 403 -5.60 30.95 -18.97
C GLY A 403 -7.00 31.45 -19.35
N LYS A 404 -7.68 30.87 -20.33
CA LYS A 404 -9.05 31.27 -20.71
C LYS A 404 -10.08 30.36 -20.02
N ALA A 405 -11.00 30.95 -19.27
CA ALA A 405 -12.07 30.21 -18.60
C ALA A 405 -12.93 29.44 -19.61
N CYS A 406 -13.07 28.13 -19.39
CA CYS A 406 -13.93 27.23 -20.18
C CYS A 406 -15.09 26.66 -19.36
N TYR A 407 -15.02 26.75 -18.03
CA TYR A 407 -16.08 26.36 -17.12
C TYR A 407 -16.06 27.27 -15.89
N SER A 408 -17.22 27.73 -15.45
CA SER A 408 -17.38 28.50 -14.21
C SER A 408 -18.74 28.23 -13.60
N GLN A 409 -18.76 27.80 -12.34
CA GLN A 409 -20.00 27.49 -11.64
C GLN A 409 -19.82 27.64 -10.12
N SER A 410 -20.90 28.04 -9.44
CA SER A 410 -21.07 27.88 -7.99
C SER A 410 -21.87 26.62 -7.73
N THR A 411 -21.37 25.71 -6.90
CA THR A 411 -22.00 24.40 -6.62
C THR A 411 -21.86 24.00 -5.17
N SER A 412 -22.87 23.28 -4.66
CA SER A 412 -22.78 22.58 -3.36
C SER A 412 -22.29 21.15 -3.49
N ASP A 413 -22.20 20.63 -4.72
CA ASP A 413 -21.71 19.27 -4.96
C ASP A 413 -20.20 19.22 -4.81
N SER A 414 -19.73 18.23 -4.08
CA SER A 414 -18.29 17.93 -3.95
C SER A 414 -17.69 17.28 -5.20
N LEU A 415 -18.52 16.69 -6.08
CA LEU A 415 -18.10 16.05 -7.31
C LEU A 415 -18.68 16.78 -8.51
N ILE A 416 -17.83 17.27 -9.40
CA ILE A 416 -18.22 17.87 -10.67
C ILE A 416 -17.64 17.09 -11.85
N SER A 417 -18.33 17.16 -12.99
CA SER A 417 -17.88 16.59 -14.26
C SER A 417 -17.94 17.65 -15.35
N VAL A 418 -16.82 17.82 -16.05
CA VAL A 418 -16.71 18.74 -17.19
C VAL A 418 -16.35 17.95 -18.43
N SER A 419 -17.16 18.05 -19.47
CA SER A 419 -17.04 17.31 -20.73
C SER A 419 -16.58 18.21 -21.88
N ALA A 420 -16.38 17.62 -23.04
CA ALA A 420 -15.99 18.31 -24.28
C ALA A 420 -14.62 18.99 -24.22
N LEU A 421 -13.73 18.50 -23.35
CA LEU A 421 -12.39 19.07 -23.21
C LEU A 421 -11.48 18.68 -24.37
N GLN A 422 -10.60 19.59 -24.71
CA GLN A 422 -9.52 19.40 -25.70
C GLN A 422 -8.20 19.07 -24.96
N GLN A 423 -7.17 18.76 -25.71
CA GLN A 423 -5.83 18.71 -25.14
C GLN A 423 -5.35 20.12 -24.76
N GLY A 424 -4.53 20.24 -23.72
CA GLY A 424 -3.94 21.50 -23.29
C GLY A 424 -3.68 21.55 -21.78
N LYS A 425 -3.15 22.69 -21.34
CA LYS A 425 -2.89 22.96 -19.92
C LYS A 425 -4.14 23.57 -19.26
N TYR A 426 -4.70 22.83 -18.31
CA TYR A 426 -5.86 23.27 -17.56
C TYR A 426 -5.45 23.73 -16.18
N THR A 427 -6.10 24.81 -15.72
CA THR A 427 -6.02 25.29 -14.33
C THR A 427 -7.40 25.15 -13.70
N ILE A 428 -7.48 24.43 -12.58
CA ILE A 428 -8.67 24.27 -11.75
C ILE A 428 -8.50 25.18 -10.55
N ALA A 429 -9.27 26.25 -10.47
CA ALA A 429 -9.32 27.15 -9.33
C ALA A 429 -10.66 26.96 -8.61
N ALA A 430 -10.64 26.80 -7.30
CA ALA A 430 -11.86 26.79 -6.51
C ALA A 430 -11.70 27.59 -5.23
N LYS A 431 -12.79 28.21 -4.78
CA LYS A 431 -12.91 28.93 -3.52
C LYS A 431 -14.13 28.41 -2.77
N ASP A 432 -13.97 28.00 -1.53
CA ASP A 432 -15.06 27.57 -0.68
C ASP A 432 -15.80 28.74 -0.02
N HIS A 433 -16.93 28.44 0.66
CA HIS A 433 -17.73 29.45 1.34
C HIS A 433 -16.94 30.24 2.40
N THR A 434 -15.95 29.62 3.05
CA THR A 434 -15.14 30.25 4.10
C THR A 434 -13.99 31.10 3.55
N GLY A 435 -13.78 31.06 2.23
CA GLY A 435 -12.71 31.79 1.56
C GLY A 435 -11.41 30.98 1.35
N LYS A 436 -11.37 29.69 1.74
CA LYS A 436 -10.25 28.81 1.42
C LYS A 436 -10.19 28.62 -0.10
N THR A 437 -8.97 28.62 -0.62
CA THR A 437 -8.73 28.49 -2.08
C THR A 437 -7.88 27.27 -2.38
N LEU A 438 -8.14 26.66 -3.53
CA LEU A 438 -7.27 25.66 -4.15
C LEU A 438 -6.93 26.07 -5.59
N LEU A 439 -5.76 25.65 -6.03
CA LEU A 439 -5.31 25.83 -7.40
C LEU A 439 -4.58 24.57 -7.83
N ASN A 440 -5.06 23.93 -8.90
CA ASN A 440 -4.45 22.74 -9.50
C ASN A 440 -4.17 23.00 -10.98
N GLU A 441 -2.97 22.64 -11.41
CA GLU A 441 -2.61 22.62 -12.83
C GLU A 441 -2.52 21.20 -13.32
N ILE A 442 -3.16 20.90 -14.43
CA ILE A 442 -3.15 19.57 -15.06
C ILE A 442 -2.91 19.70 -16.55
N MET A 443 -2.22 18.71 -17.12
CA MET A 443 -2.05 18.58 -18.56
C MET A 443 -2.98 17.48 -19.08
N ILE A 444 -3.88 17.82 -19.98
CA ILE A 444 -4.71 16.86 -20.71
C ILE A 444 -4.04 16.60 -22.06
N SER A 445 -3.45 15.43 -22.24
CA SER A 445 -2.89 14.96 -23.50
C SER A 445 -3.89 14.09 -24.26
N ASN A 446 -3.74 13.96 -25.58
CA ASN A 446 -4.52 13.03 -26.39
C ASN A 446 -4.15 11.59 -26.02
N ALA A 447 -5.16 10.70 -25.89
CA ALA A 447 -4.96 9.30 -25.53
C ALA A 447 -4.21 8.50 -26.62
N ASP A 448 -4.39 8.90 -27.90
CA ASP A 448 -3.73 8.27 -29.03
C ASP A 448 -2.26 8.72 -29.16
N MET A 449 -1.82 9.66 -28.32
CA MET A 449 -0.48 10.22 -28.24
C MET A 449 0.17 9.96 -26.86
N ALA A 450 -0.23 8.88 -26.18
CA ALA A 450 0.20 8.60 -24.79
C ALA A 450 1.69 8.24 -24.67
N ASP A 451 2.27 7.66 -25.71
CA ASP A 451 3.67 7.17 -25.74
C ASP A 451 4.66 8.21 -26.30
N VAL A 452 4.25 9.47 -26.36
CA VAL A 452 5.15 10.55 -26.78
C VAL A 452 6.26 10.74 -25.76
N PRO A 453 7.54 10.64 -26.17
CA PRO A 453 8.67 10.82 -25.26
C PRO A 453 8.66 12.18 -24.57
N GLU A 454 9.05 12.23 -23.31
CA GLU A 454 9.32 13.48 -22.62
C GLU A 454 10.66 14.04 -23.10
N LEU A 455 10.68 15.35 -23.38
CA LEU A 455 11.90 16.04 -23.76
C LEU A 455 12.66 16.48 -22.50
N GLN A 456 13.98 16.31 -22.54
CA GLN A 456 14.85 16.80 -21.48
C GLN A 456 15.51 18.11 -21.93
N ASP A 457 15.37 19.15 -21.12
CA ASP A 457 15.99 20.44 -21.36
C ASP A 457 17.49 20.30 -21.59
N VAL A 458 18.03 21.05 -22.57
CA VAL A 458 19.41 20.96 -22.98
C VAL A 458 20.14 22.25 -22.66
N ARG A 459 21.38 22.10 -22.18
CA ARG A 459 22.25 23.20 -21.87
C ARG A 459 23.62 22.99 -22.53
N PHE A 460 24.14 24.00 -23.23
CA PHE A 460 25.47 23.96 -23.87
C PHE A 460 26.11 25.35 -23.95
N ALA A 461 27.40 25.41 -24.30
CA ALA A 461 28.16 26.65 -24.36
C ALA A 461 27.65 27.55 -25.51
N ARG A 462 27.66 28.88 -25.29
CA ARG A 462 27.25 29.86 -26.28
C ARG A 462 28.10 29.76 -27.56
N GLY A 463 27.43 29.64 -28.71
CA GLY A 463 28.07 29.52 -30.01
C GLY A 463 28.41 28.06 -30.40
N ALA A 464 28.18 27.10 -29.53
CA ALA A 464 28.20 25.69 -29.88
C ALA A 464 26.84 25.25 -30.46
N SER A 465 26.83 24.09 -31.09
CA SER A 465 25.61 23.38 -31.48
C SER A 465 25.61 21.98 -30.89
N ARG A 466 24.42 21.41 -30.70
CA ARG A 466 24.28 20.04 -30.20
C ARG A 466 23.22 19.30 -30.97
N ASP A 467 23.57 18.10 -31.45
CA ASP A 467 22.59 17.21 -32.03
C ASP A 467 21.73 16.59 -30.91
N TYR A 468 20.43 16.70 -31.09
CA TYR A 468 19.42 16.13 -30.23
C TYR A 468 18.66 15.07 -31.00
N HIS A 469 18.65 13.85 -30.48
CA HIS A 469 17.94 12.72 -31.08
C HIS A 469 16.77 12.32 -30.19
N LEU A 470 15.60 12.22 -30.81
CA LEU A 470 14.37 11.75 -30.17
C LEU A 470 14.03 10.36 -30.71
N ASP A 471 14.09 9.33 -29.87
CA ASP A 471 13.67 7.98 -30.25
C ASP A 471 12.14 7.86 -30.12
N THR A 472 11.46 8.00 -31.27
CA THR A 472 10.00 7.79 -31.35
C THR A 472 9.64 6.37 -31.75
N LYS A 473 10.62 5.47 -31.91
CA LYS A 473 10.44 4.09 -32.41
C LYS A 473 9.73 4.06 -33.78
N GLY A 474 9.87 5.12 -34.55
CA GLY A 474 9.25 5.26 -35.88
C GLY A 474 7.75 5.53 -35.87
N GLY A 475 7.17 5.81 -34.70
CA GLY A 475 5.73 5.99 -34.57
C GLY A 475 5.19 7.39 -34.87
N TYR A 476 6.10 8.37 -35.13
CA TYR A 476 5.71 9.76 -35.30
C TYR A 476 6.51 10.47 -36.39
N THR A 477 5.84 11.39 -37.08
CA THR A 477 6.50 12.42 -37.89
C THR A 477 6.84 13.61 -36.99
N CYS A 478 8.11 14.00 -36.95
CA CYS A 478 8.63 15.07 -36.10
C CYS A 478 8.85 16.35 -36.90
N ARG A 479 8.29 17.45 -36.43
CA ARG A 479 8.51 18.80 -36.97
C ARG A 479 8.87 19.75 -35.84
N TRP A 480 10.06 20.35 -35.94
CA TRP A 480 10.58 21.28 -34.95
C TRP A 480 10.47 22.72 -35.44
N LYS A 481 10.17 23.63 -34.53
CA LYS A 481 10.24 25.06 -34.73
C LYS A 481 11.27 25.64 -33.77
N SER A 482 12.33 26.23 -34.30
CA SER A 482 13.37 26.87 -33.48
C SER A 482 12.87 28.16 -32.82
N PRO A 483 13.56 28.69 -31.83
CA PRO A 483 13.20 29.95 -31.16
C PRO A 483 13.07 31.14 -32.15
N LYS A 484 13.89 31.15 -33.21
CA LYS A 484 13.81 32.17 -34.29
C LYS A 484 12.82 31.84 -35.42
N GLY A 485 12.04 30.73 -35.23
CA GLY A 485 10.96 30.38 -36.15
C GLY A 485 11.38 29.52 -37.36
N ARG A 486 12.60 29.02 -37.40
CA ARG A 486 13.07 28.05 -38.42
C ARG A 486 12.40 26.70 -38.23
N TYR A 487 11.94 26.07 -39.30
CA TYR A 487 11.36 24.72 -39.23
C TYR A 487 12.42 23.68 -39.63
N LEU A 488 12.49 22.62 -38.84
CA LEU A 488 13.34 21.46 -39.01
C LEU A 488 12.46 20.20 -38.95
N SER A 489 12.87 19.13 -39.62
CA SER A 489 12.10 17.89 -39.68
C SER A 489 12.98 16.69 -39.35
N GLY A 490 12.36 15.65 -38.76
CA GLY A 490 13.00 14.40 -38.38
C GLY A 490 13.19 14.23 -36.87
N GLU A 491 13.55 13.01 -36.49
CA GLU A 491 13.82 12.64 -35.08
C GLU A 491 15.13 13.26 -34.56
N SER A 492 16.04 13.65 -35.46
CA SER A 492 17.28 14.31 -35.10
C SER A 492 17.25 15.78 -35.52
N VAL A 493 17.66 16.66 -34.62
CA VAL A 493 17.74 18.10 -34.87
C VAL A 493 19.00 18.67 -34.23
N THR A 494 19.65 19.60 -34.95
CA THR A 494 20.77 20.36 -34.41
C THR A 494 20.25 21.59 -33.68
N LEU A 495 20.49 21.66 -32.36
CA LEU A 495 20.14 22.77 -31.49
C LEU A 495 21.29 23.78 -31.53
N ASP A 496 21.05 24.96 -32.04
CA ASP A 496 22.04 26.02 -32.22
C ASP A 496 21.54 27.41 -31.76
N GLU A 497 20.33 27.46 -31.21
CA GLU A 497 19.67 28.68 -30.73
C GLU A 497 19.28 28.54 -29.28
N ASP A 498 19.44 29.63 -28.51
CA ASP A 498 18.96 29.74 -27.13
C ASP A 498 17.45 30.01 -27.12
N GLY A 499 16.71 29.31 -26.31
CA GLY A 499 15.27 29.49 -26.17
C GLY A 499 14.47 28.19 -26.31
N ALA A 500 13.17 28.33 -26.55
CA ALA A 500 12.22 27.23 -26.64
C ALA A 500 12.12 26.68 -28.07
N TYR A 501 12.52 25.42 -28.27
CA TYR A 501 12.20 24.66 -29.47
C TYR A 501 10.85 23.99 -29.30
N ILE A 502 9.93 24.17 -30.22
CA ILE A 502 8.61 23.54 -30.22
C ILE A 502 8.66 22.35 -31.17
N LEU A 503 8.46 21.16 -30.65
CA LEU A 503 8.31 19.92 -31.38
C LEU A 503 6.82 19.62 -31.60
N GLU A 504 6.42 19.52 -32.85
CA GLU A 504 5.15 18.95 -33.27
C GLU A 504 5.37 17.49 -33.69
N LEU A 505 4.63 16.58 -33.06
CA LEU A 505 4.63 15.14 -33.34
C LEU A 505 3.30 14.77 -33.96
N THR A 506 3.31 14.09 -35.10
CA THR A 506 2.10 13.59 -35.76
C THR A 506 2.20 12.09 -35.93
N ASN A 507 1.21 11.33 -35.45
CA ASN A 507 1.14 9.88 -35.63
C ASN A 507 0.59 9.48 -37.00
N ALA A 508 0.55 8.17 -37.30
CA ALA A 508 0.05 7.65 -38.57
C ALA A 508 -1.44 7.97 -38.83
N GLU A 509 -2.24 8.17 -37.77
CA GLU A 509 -3.65 8.55 -37.86
C GLU A 509 -3.86 10.05 -38.06
N GLY A 510 -2.78 10.84 -38.19
CA GLY A 510 -2.85 12.28 -38.34
C GLY A 510 -3.11 13.06 -37.06
N CYS A 511 -3.05 12.43 -35.90
CA CYS A 511 -3.15 13.10 -34.61
C CYS A 511 -1.85 13.81 -34.28
N SER A 512 -1.94 15.09 -33.89
CA SER A 512 -0.77 15.90 -33.55
C SER A 512 -0.75 16.30 -32.09
N THR A 513 0.46 16.42 -31.53
CA THR A 513 0.70 17.02 -30.22
C THR A 513 1.98 17.84 -30.27
N THR A 514 2.13 18.77 -29.34
CA THR A 514 3.33 19.60 -29.23
C THR A 514 4.06 19.33 -27.92
N ARG A 515 5.39 19.47 -27.96
CA ARG A 515 6.28 19.46 -26.79
C ARG A 515 7.24 20.63 -26.89
N THR A 516 7.66 21.13 -25.77
CA THR A 516 8.64 22.21 -25.69
C THR A 516 9.94 21.67 -25.12
N LEU A 517 11.04 21.91 -25.84
CA LEU A 517 12.40 21.66 -25.40
C LEU A 517 13.05 23.00 -25.10
N ASN A 518 13.41 23.26 -23.84
CA ASN A 518 14.11 24.46 -23.48
C ASN A 518 15.60 24.25 -23.69
N VAL A 519 16.19 25.11 -24.51
CA VAL A 519 17.61 25.19 -24.73
C VAL A 519 18.15 26.43 -24.07
N SER A 520 19.12 26.28 -23.18
CA SER A 520 19.82 27.38 -22.56
C SER A 520 21.29 27.33 -22.91
N THR A 521 21.82 28.43 -23.44
CA THR A 521 23.25 28.55 -23.64
C THR A 521 23.89 29.11 -22.36
N MET A 522 24.96 28.48 -21.93
CA MET A 522 25.80 29.03 -20.86
C MET A 522 26.57 30.23 -21.41
N ALA A 523 26.82 31.25 -20.60
CA ALA A 523 27.87 32.22 -20.88
C ALA A 523 29.13 31.41 -21.22
N LYS A 524 30.02 31.94 -22.08
CA LYS A 524 31.24 31.27 -22.58
C LYS A 524 32.08 30.75 -21.41
N ASP A 525 31.65 29.65 -20.75
CA ASP A 525 32.32 29.08 -19.59
C ASP A 525 33.28 27.94 -19.96
N GLY A 526 33.37 27.62 -21.23
CA GLY A 526 34.31 26.65 -21.76
C GLY A 526 33.94 25.19 -21.47
N PHE A 527 33.02 24.88 -20.55
CA PHE A 527 32.64 23.51 -20.19
C PHE A 527 31.49 23.00 -21.06
N ALA A 528 31.71 21.94 -21.85
CA ALA A 528 30.69 21.28 -22.65
C ALA A 528 30.02 20.13 -21.85
N ARG A 529 30.84 19.31 -21.19
CA ARG A 529 30.38 18.17 -20.39
C ARG A 529 31.41 17.79 -19.33
N HIS A 530 30.96 17.26 -18.19
CA HIS A 530 31.83 16.55 -17.26
C HIS A 530 31.17 15.26 -16.76
N ASP A 531 31.99 14.26 -16.46
CA ASP A 531 31.60 12.98 -15.90
C ASP A 531 32.54 12.60 -14.76
N VAL A 532 31.97 12.09 -13.66
CA VAL A 532 32.72 11.66 -12.48
C VAL A 532 32.22 10.28 -12.03
N SER A 533 33.10 9.29 -12.06
CA SER A 533 32.73 7.91 -11.83
C SER A 533 33.87 7.09 -11.22
N PRO A 534 33.59 6.19 -10.25
CA PRO A 534 32.33 6.05 -9.52
C PRO A 534 32.10 7.17 -8.50
N ASN A 535 30.85 7.61 -8.38
CA ASN A 535 30.45 8.55 -7.34
C ASN A 535 29.03 8.20 -6.86
N PRO A 536 28.86 7.65 -5.65
CA PRO A 536 29.87 7.42 -4.59
C PRO A 536 30.93 6.36 -4.94
N THR A 537 32.13 6.49 -4.32
CA THR A 537 33.22 5.52 -4.38
C THR A 537 33.39 4.78 -3.04
N THR A 538 33.81 3.53 -3.08
CA THR A 538 34.12 2.73 -1.88
C THR A 538 35.62 2.62 -1.60
N ASP A 539 36.45 2.67 -2.64
CA ASP A 539 37.91 2.58 -2.53
C ASP A 539 38.60 3.98 -2.47
N GLY A 540 37.83 5.01 -2.66
CA GLY A 540 38.29 6.41 -2.65
C GLY A 540 38.76 6.92 -4.02
N ASN A 541 38.82 6.10 -5.05
CA ASN A 541 39.22 6.54 -6.39
C ASN A 541 38.02 7.05 -7.18
N VAL A 542 38.18 8.20 -7.85
CA VAL A 542 37.16 8.78 -8.73
C VAL A 542 37.84 9.29 -10.00
N ASP A 543 37.44 8.74 -11.13
CA ASP A 543 37.85 9.24 -12.44
C ASP A 543 36.99 10.44 -12.84
N VAL A 544 37.63 11.51 -13.25
CA VAL A 544 36.99 12.75 -13.67
C VAL A 544 37.35 12.98 -15.16
N ARG A 545 36.33 13.19 -15.98
CA ARG A 545 36.44 13.46 -17.41
C ARG A 545 35.71 14.75 -17.73
N VAL A 546 36.31 15.61 -18.45
CA VAL A 546 35.76 16.93 -18.81
C VAL A 546 35.95 17.16 -20.31
N GLU A 547 34.88 17.45 -20.99
CA GLU A 547 34.88 17.93 -22.38
C GLU A 547 34.70 19.44 -22.37
N MET A 548 35.56 20.15 -23.08
CA MET A 548 35.53 21.58 -23.23
C MET A 548 34.91 21.96 -24.55
N SER A 549 34.20 23.07 -24.61
CA SER A 549 33.62 23.60 -25.85
C SER A 549 34.65 24.07 -26.88
N GLU A 550 35.85 24.36 -26.42
CA GLU A 550 37.02 24.75 -27.24
C GLU A 550 38.28 24.30 -26.49
N SER A 551 39.43 24.34 -27.18
CA SER A 551 40.72 23.97 -26.58
C SER A 551 41.11 25.01 -25.52
N LEU A 552 40.89 24.69 -24.26
CA LEU A 552 41.15 25.56 -23.11
C LEU A 552 41.96 24.83 -22.02
N PRO A 553 42.83 25.55 -21.28
CA PRO A 553 43.49 24.98 -20.12
C PRO A 553 42.48 24.73 -19.00
N LEU A 554 42.65 23.67 -18.21
CA LEU A 554 41.77 23.33 -17.13
C LEU A 554 42.53 23.08 -15.82
N GLU A 555 42.10 23.70 -14.74
CA GLU A 555 42.61 23.46 -13.40
C GLU A 555 41.58 22.67 -12.57
N PHE A 556 42.05 21.60 -11.96
CA PHE A 556 41.29 20.79 -10.98
C PHE A 556 41.77 21.11 -9.58
N ARG A 557 40.84 21.30 -8.63
CA ARG A 557 41.11 21.44 -7.19
C ARG A 557 40.17 20.57 -6.41
N LEU A 558 40.71 19.67 -5.59
CA LEU A 558 39.93 18.83 -4.71
C LEU A 558 40.05 19.34 -3.27
N TYR A 559 38.92 19.56 -2.64
CA TYR A 559 38.84 19.99 -1.25
C TYR A 559 38.24 18.88 -0.36
N SER A 560 38.79 18.72 0.84
CA SER A 560 38.29 17.83 1.89
C SER A 560 36.96 18.33 2.48
N PRO A 561 36.27 17.51 3.29
CA PRO A 561 35.02 17.89 3.94
C PRO A 561 35.12 19.10 4.87
N ASP A 562 36.31 19.37 5.42
CA ASP A 562 36.65 20.54 6.25
C ASP A 562 37.18 21.75 5.44
N GLY A 563 37.20 21.64 4.07
CA GLY A 563 37.57 22.71 3.17
C GLY A 563 39.07 22.81 2.86
N ALA A 564 39.93 21.91 3.34
CA ALA A 564 41.34 21.90 3.01
C ALA A 564 41.60 21.44 1.57
N LEU A 565 42.51 22.08 0.86
CA LEU A 565 42.91 21.69 -0.50
C LEU A 565 43.76 20.41 -0.46
N LEU A 566 43.27 19.32 -1.04
CA LEU A 566 43.96 18.03 -1.07
C LEU A 566 44.74 17.76 -2.36
N GLN A 567 44.19 18.20 -3.49
CA GLN A 567 44.82 18.01 -4.81
C GLN A 567 44.62 19.24 -5.66
N LYS A 568 45.67 19.64 -6.36
CA LYS A 568 45.62 20.69 -7.37
C LYS A 568 46.38 20.21 -8.61
N GLU A 569 45.75 20.31 -9.77
CA GLU A 569 46.32 19.88 -11.04
C GLU A 569 45.89 20.86 -12.13
N THR A 570 46.83 21.26 -12.96
CA THR A 570 46.57 22.14 -14.15
C THR A 570 46.91 21.37 -15.41
N ARG A 571 45.99 21.34 -16.38
CA ARG A 571 46.15 20.74 -17.71
C ARG A 571 46.31 21.83 -18.75
N THR A 572 47.16 21.58 -19.74
CA THR A 572 47.32 22.44 -20.92
C THR A 572 46.04 22.48 -21.74
N ALA A 573 45.90 23.49 -22.60
CA ALA A 573 44.73 23.66 -23.45
C ALA A 573 44.44 22.42 -24.32
N ASP A 574 43.26 21.85 -24.13
CA ASP A 574 42.71 20.72 -24.90
C ASP A 574 41.17 20.79 -24.87
N THR A 575 40.52 20.06 -25.73
CA THR A 575 39.05 19.85 -25.74
C THR A 575 38.61 18.73 -24.83
N TYR A 576 39.55 17.90 -24.34
CA TYR A 576 39.27 16.81 -23.43
C TYR A 576 40.34 16.74 -22.33
N HIS A 577 39.86 16.71 -21.08
CA HIS A 577 40.71 16.57 -19.92
C HIS A 577 40.24 15.40 -19.06
N ALA A 578 41.20 14.66 -18.51
CA ALA A 578 40.92 13.60 -17.56
C ALA A 578 41.89 13.66 -16.38
N THR A 579 41.41 13.42 -15.19
CA THR A 579 42.21 13.27 -13.98
C THR A 579 41.58 12.21 -13.06
N ARG A 580 42.37 11.75 -12.09
CA ARG A 580 41.91 10.87 -11.04
C ARG A 580 42.03 11.58 -9.68
N CYS A 581 40.94 11.63 -8.94
CA CYS A 581 40.92 12.12 -7.58
C CYS A 581 40.95 10.95 -6.60
N TYR A 582 41.66 11.13 -5.48
CA TYR A 582 41.65 10.19 -4.37
C TYR A 582 41.06 10.84 -3.14
N LEU A 583 40.02 10.22 -2.57
CA LEU A 583 39.31 10.64 -1.38
C LEU A 583 39.81 9.80 -0.18
N PRO A 584 40.63 10.36 0.74
CA PRO A 584 41.34 9.53 1.74
C PRO A 584 40.43 8.92 2.82
N MET A 585 39.30 9.57 3.16
CA MET A 585 38.38 9.12 4.23
C MET A 585 36.94 9.17 3.75
N ASN A 586 36.04 8.48 4.45
CA ASN A 586 34.61 8.59 4.21
C ASN A 586 34.12 10.02 4.44
N GLY A 587 33.34 10.55 3.51
CA GLY A 587 32.85 11.93 3.59
C GLY A 587 32.48 12.53 2.24
N THR A 588 32.10 13.80 2.28
CA THR A 588 31.74 14.59 1.09
C THR A 588 32.85 15.58 0.78
N TYR A 589 33.40 15.48 -0.42
CA TYR A 589 34.47 16.32 -0.95
C TYR A 589 33.90 17.25 -2.01
N VAL A 590 34.61 18.32 -2.31
CA VAL A 590 34.27 19.25 -3.39
C VAL A 590 35.39 19.26 -4.41
N LEU A 591 35.06 18.87 -5.63
CA LEU A 591 35.93 19.05 -6.79
C LEU A 591 35.53 20.35 -7.48
N GLU A 592 36.47 21.27 -7.58
CA GLU A 592 36.35 22.49 -8.36
C GLU A 592 37.15 22.33 -9.65
N MET A 593 36.55 22.69 -10.78
CA MET A 593 37.15 22.72 -12.08
C MET A 593 37.06 24.14 -12.60
N SER A 594 38.17 24.75 -13.01
CA SER A 594 38.20 26.15 -13.47
C SER A 594 39.01 26.35 -14.74
N SER A 595 38.49 27.19 -15.62
CA SER A 595 39.14 27.61 -16.88
C SER A 595 38.86 29.10 -17.11
N GLY A 596 39.88 29.93 -16.96
CA GLY A 596 39.69 31.38 -16.95
C GLY A 596 38.76 31.85 -15.82
N GLU A 597 37.73 32.61 -16.18
CA GLU A 597 36.68 33.05 -15.22
C GLU A 597 35.61 31.99 -14.94
N SER A 598 35.58 30.93 -15.73
CA SER A 598 34.58 29.88 -15.64
C SER A 598 34.93 28.87 -14.58
N ARG A 599 33.92 28.46 -13.77
CA ARG A 599 34.10 27.54 -12.67
C ARG A 599 32.92 26.58 -12.58
N GLN A 600 33.23 25.29 -12.38
CA GLN A 600 32.28 24.22 -12.11
C GLN A 600 32.66 23.51 -10.82
N THR A 601 31.68 23.10 -10.01
CA THR A 601 31.90 22.34 -8.78
C THR A 601 31.08 21.07 -8.77
N VAL A 602 31.69 19.97 -8.32
CA VAL A 602 31.04 18.67 -8.21
C VAL A 602 31.28 18.11 -6.81
N LYS A 603 30.25 17.56 -6.18
CA LYS A 603 30.37 16.83 -4.92
C LYS A 603 30.80 15.39 -5.20
N LEU A 604 31.89 14.96 -4.58
CA LEU A 604 32.38 13.59 -4.59
C LEU A 604 32.10 12.95 -3.23
N ILE A 605 31.66 11.72 -3.23
CA ILE A 605 31.26 11.03 -2.01
C ILE A 605 32.06 9.73 -1.88
N ARG A 606 32.73 9.55 -0.75
CA ARG A 606 33.28 8.26 -0.33
C ARG A 606 32.42 7.68 0.79
N LYS A 607 32.03 6.39 0.63
CA LYS A 607 31.23 5.62 1.58
C LYS A 607 32.07 4.55 2.26
#